data_101132bd72ed4702022ad402a6026298
#
_entry.id   101132bd72ed4702022ad402a6026298
#
_cell.length_a   1.000
_cell.length_b   1.000
_cell.length_c   1.000
_cell.angle_alpha   90.00
_cell.angle_beta   90.00
_cell.angle_gamma   90.00
#
_symmetry.space_group_name_H-M   'P 1'
#
loop_
_entity.id
_entity.type
_entity.pdbx_description
1 polymer ?
#
loop_
_entity_poly.entity_id
_entity_poly.type
_entity_poly.pdbx_seq_one_letter_code
_entity_poly.pdbx_strand_id
1 'polypeptide(L)'
;MFEKVNPAHPDKIADRIAGAIVDLAYSIEPSPKVAVEVLIGHGDCNIIIESSCITDSHKDKILELVKRISKEDNINLNLKCVEQDTNLANNQLKEISCGDNGIFKYIVPSVEEEFLTDVAKAIYTCVPTDGKYVITRMENEETINELYENKESTTEIKVMEEPTYPYSLTICQSNATDVEILRKIPFKLICSVYGISTGRFEQLKINPLGFWTGGLNVDTGATNRKLGSDMGRSVTGGGLHGKDCSKADVSVNIFCMLLGKKYHKNVSASCSIGDKHVNFLIGFDEKNPIPYSESYESIAKAALDYINYVGGFEKFAEWGLLRGDLK
;
A
#
# COMPACT_ATOMS: atom_id res chain seq x y z
N MET A 1 3.61 -16.38 -2.05
CA MET A 1 4.44 -15.56 -1.12
C MET A 1 3.93 -14.14 -1.13
N PHE A 2 3.76 -13.53 0.02
CA PHE A 2 3.41 -12.12 0.19
C PHE A 2 4.31 -11.49 1.26
N GLU A 3 4.78 -10.26 1.01
CA GLU A 3 5.58 -9.46 1.94
C GLU A 3 4.79 -8.23 2.39
N LYS A 4 4.84 -7.93 3.68
CA LYS A 4 4.32 -6.69 4.27
C LYS A 4 5.43 -6.01 5.06
N VAL A 5 5.54 -4.69 4.92
CA VAL A 5 6.39 -3.85 5.77
C VAL A 5 5.51 -2.93 6.61
N ASN A 6 6.01 -2.48 7.76
CA ASN A 6 5.28 -1.58 8.64
C ASN A 6 5.62 -0.09 8.39
N PRO A 7 4.89 0.86 8.98
CA PRO A 7 5.07 2.31 8.78
C PRO A 7 6.42 2.88 9.21
N ALA A 8 7.25 2.13 9.96
CA ALA A 8 8.59 2.56 10.35
C ALA A 8 9.69 2.06 9.38
N HIS A 9 9.32 1.27 8.36
CA HIS A 9 10.27 0.90 7.30
C HIS A 9 10.72 2.16 6.55
N PRO A 10 12.04 2.32 6.22
CA PRO A 10 12.55 3.52 5.54
C PRO A 10 11.75 3.97 4.31
N ASP A 11 11.37 3.05 3.42
CA ASP A 11 10.54 3.38 2.26
C ASP A 11 9.15 3.90 2.68
N LYS A 12 8.55 3.36 3.74
CA LYS A 12 7.25 3.84 4.24
C LYS A 12 7.37 5.19 4.96
N ILE A 13 8.52 5.49 5.56
CA ILE A 13 8.81 6.83 6.08
C ILE A 13 8.84 7.82 4.92
N ALA A 14 9.49 7.49 3.79
CA ALA A 14 9.50 8.33 2.59
C ALA A 14 8.08 8.54 2.04
N ASP A 15 7.26 7.49 1.92
CA ASP A 15 5.86 7.57 1.48
C ASP A 15 5.01 8.45 2.41
N ARG A 16 5.20 8.34 3.72
CA ARG A 16 4.48 9.13 4.72
C ARG A 16 4.88 10.61 4.68
N ILE A 17 6.16 10.92 4.49
CA ILE A 17 6.63 12.30 4.29
C ILE A 17 5.99 12.88 3.05
N ALA A 18 6.03 12.16 1.93
CA ALA A 18 5.39 12.59 0.69
C ALA A 18 3.87 12.81 0.88
N GLY A 19 3.18 11.89 1.56
CA GLY A 19 1.76 12.02 1.90
C GLY A 19 1.48 13.25 2.77
N ALA A 20 2.28 13.52 3.80
CA ALA A 20 2.12 14.69 4.66
C ALA A 20 2.32 16.03 3.90
N ILE A 21 3.19 16.04 2.90
CA ILE A 21 3.35 17.22 2.03
C ILE A 21 2.11 17.39 1.11
N VAL A 22 1.52 16.30 0.62
CA VAL A 22 0.23 16.37 -0.10
C VAL A 22 -0.88 16.88 0.81
N ASP A 23 -0.96 16.41 2.07
CA ASP A 23 -1.92 16.94 3.07
C ASP A 23 -1.71 18.45 3.29
N LEU A 24 -0.44 18.88 3.35
CA LEU A 24 -0.11 20.31 3.44
C LEU A 24 -0.64 21.09 2.23
N ALA A 25 -0.49 20.56 1.00
CA ALA A 25 -1.00 21.20 -0.20
C ALA A 25 -2.54 21.36 -0.15
N TYR A 26 -3.26 20.31 0.24
CA TYR A 26 -4.72 20.37 0.43
C TYR A 26 -5.16 21.32 1.55
N SER A 27 -4.28 21.62 2.52
CA SER A 27 -4.56 22.63 3.54
C SER A 27 -4.45 24.07 3.03
N ILE A 28 -3.74 24.27 1.89
CA ILE A 28 -3.51 25.59 1.28
C ILE A 28 -4.58 25.89 0.22
N GLU A 29 -4.89 24.90 -0.62
CA GLU A 29 -5.92 25.05 -1.65
C GLU A 29 -6.77 23.79 -1.80
N PRO A 30 -8.07 23.92 -2.20
CA PRO A 30 -8.99 22.78 -2.22
C PRO A 30 -8.67 21.71 -3.26
N SER A 31 -7.96 22.07 -4.33
CA SER A 31 -7.66 21.18 -5.46
C SER A 31 -6.23 21.36 -5.93
N PRO A 32 -5.24 21.09 -5.08
CA PRO A 32 -3.84 21.28 -5.40
C PRO A 32 -3.41 20.34 -6.52
N LYS A 33 -2.42 20.79 -7.30
CA LYS A 33 -1.68 19.94 -8.21
C LYS A 33 -0.32 19.74 -7.60
N VAL A 34 -0.05 18.52 -7.15
CA VAL A 34 1.18 18.22 -6.41
C VAL A 34 1.71 16.82 -6.73
N ALA A 35 3.02 16.77 -6.96
CA ALA A 35 3.79 15.54 -7.02
C ALA A 35 5.05 15.69 -6.15
N VAL A 36 5.31 14.71 -5.30
CA VAL A 36 6.38 14.72 -4.31
C VAL A 36 7.18 13.45 -4.41
N GLU A 37 8.49 13.59 -4.59
CA GLU A 37 9.44 12.49 -4.51
C GLU A 37 10.38 12.70 -3.32
N VAL A 38 10.56 11.66 -2.53
CA VAL A 38 11.38 11.66 -1.31
C VAL A 38 12.42 10.55 -1.35
N LEU A 39 13.67 10.92 -1.05
CA LEU A 39 14.76 9.99 -0.78
C LEU A 39 15.36 10.34 0.58
N ILE A 40 15.32 9.43 1.56
CA ILE A 40 15.71 9.72 2.94
C ILE A 40 16.56 8.59 3.52
N GLY A 41 17.61 8.91 4.25
CA GLY A 41 18.46 7.97 4.99
C GLY A 41 19.80 8.58 5.37
N HIS A 42 20.46 7.98 6.36
CA HIS A 42 21.81 8.34 6.81
C HIS A 42 22.00 9.84 7.13
N GLY A 43 20.97 10.46 7.71
CA GLY A 43 20.99 11.88 8.09
C GLY A 43 20.61 12.87 6.99
N ASP A 44 20.38 12.42 5.76
CA ASP A 44 19.96 13.26 4.63
C ASP A 44 18.52 12.97 4.21
N CYS A 45 17.80 14.02 3.80
CA CYS A 45 16.48 13.95 3.18
C CYS A 45 16.45 14.84 1.95
N ASN A 46 16.28 14.24 0.77
CA ASN A 46 16.16 14.92 -0.50
C ASN A 46 14.71 14.89 -0.94
N ILE A 47 14.13 16.06 -1.18
CA ILE A 47 12.72 16.20 -1.58
C ILE A 47 12.65 17.08 -2.83
N ILE A 48 11.95 16.59 -3.86
CA ILE A 48 11.55 17.38 -5.02
C ILE A 48 10.03 17.45 -5.00
N ILE A 49 9.52 18.68 -5.12
CA ILE A 49 8.08 18.95 -5.13
C ILE A 49 7.76 19.74 -6.40
N GLU A 50 6.87 19.21 -7.22
CA GLU A 50 6.19 19.95 -8.30
C GLU A 50 4.81 20.33 -7.78
N SER A 51 4.50 21.63 -7.66
CA SER A 51 3.25 22.04 -7.02
C SER A 51 2.71 23.36 -7.53
N SER A 52 1.37 23.48 -7.49
CA SER A 52 0.66 24.73 -7.72
C SER A 52 0.74 25.71 -6.53
N CYS A 53 0.97 25.19 -5.31
CA CYS A 53 0.84 25.99 -4.08
C CYS A 53 1.99 25.84 -3.07
N ILE A 54 2.80 24.78 -3.16
CA ILE A 54 3.97 24.61 -2.29
C ILE A 54 5.18 25.33 -2.91
N THR A 55 5.83 26.15 -2.12
CA THR A 55 7.02 26.94 -2.52
C THR A 55 8.11 26.82 -1.45
N ASP A 56 9.29 27.38 -1.71
CA ASP A 56 10.41 27.41 -0.75
C ASP A 56 10.06 28.10 0.57
N SER A 57 9.02 28.96 0.62
CA SER A 57 8.53 29.56 1.86
C SER A 57 7.97 28.55 2.86
N HIS A 58 7.64 27.34 2.41
CA HIS A 58 7.13 26.24 3.25
C HIS A 58 8.24 25.34 3.83
N LYS A 59 9.53 25.68 3.57
CA LYS A 59 10.67 24.83 3.95
C LYS A 59 10.68 24.46 5.42
N ASP A 60 10.46 25.42 6.31
CA ASP A 60 10.49 25.17 7.76
C ASP A 60 9.37 24.20 8.17
N LYS A 61 8.18 24.38 7.64
CA LYS A 61 7.04 23.49 7.89
C LYS A 61 7.28 22.08 7.36
N ILE A 62 7.90 21.97 6.17
CA ILE A 62 8.28 20.66 5.59
C ILE A 62 9.35 20.00 6.45
N LEU A 63 10.36 20.76 6.96
CA LEU A 63 11.37 20.22 7.87
C LEU A 63 10.75 19.68 9.17
N GLU A 64 9.76 20.37 9.73
CA GLU A 64 9.01 19.88 10.90
C GLU A 64 8.28 18.57 10.60
N LEU A 65 7.62 18.45 9.44
CA LEU A 65 6.98 17.19 9.00
C LEU A 65 8.00 16.06 8.85
N VAL A 66 9.15 16.33 8.23
CA VAL A 66 10.23 15.35 8.06
C VAL A 66 10.72 14.86 9.42
N LYS A 67 11.06 15.75 10.35
CA LYS A 67 11.52 15.40 11.70
C LYS A 67 10.48 14.59 12.48
N ARG A 68 9.23 15.03 12.45
CA ARG A 68 8.13 14.33 13.14
C ARG A 68 7.94 12.90 12.64
N ILE A 69 8.01 12.68 11.33
CA ILE A 69 7.73 11.37 10.71
C ILE A 69 8.95 10.46 10.81
N SER A 70 10.15 10.97 10.53
CA SER A 70 11.41 10.22 10.60
C SER A 70 11.84 9.93 12.04
N LYS A 71 11.44 10.77 12.99
CA LYS A 71 11.92 10.81 14.38
C LYS A 71 13.43 11.13 14.48
N GLU A 72 13.96 11.83 13.48
CA GLU A 72 15.35 12.26 13.41
C GLU A 72 15.43 13.78 13.59
N ASP A 73 16.02 14.25 14.70
CA ASP A 73 16.15 15.66 15.00
C ASP A 73 17.20 16.37 14.13
N ASN A 74 18.28 15.65 13.81
CA ASN A 74 19.41 16.15 13.04
C ASN A 74 19.37 15.61 11.60
N ILE A 75 18.47 16.14 10.79
CA ILE A 75 18.34 15.75 9.38
C ILE A 75 18.67 16.94 8.47
N ASN A 76 19.52 16.69 7.48
CA ASN A 76 19.86 17.67 6.45
C ASN A 76 18.80 17.62 5.34
N LEU A 77 17.97 18.67 5.26
CA LEU A 77 16.90 18.76 4.25
C LEU A 77 17.39 19.48 3.00
N ASN A 78 17.49 18.75 1.89
CA ASN A 78 17.69 19.26 0.55
C ASN A 78 16.32 19.34 -0.13
N LEU A 79 15.73 20.52 -0.16
CA LEU A 79 14.41 20.77 -0.72
C LEU A 79 14.52 21.51 -2.06
N LYS A 80 13.81 21.04 -3.08
CA LYS A 80 13.61 21.73 -4.34
C LYS A 80 12.11 21.82 -4.64
N CYS A 81 11.57 23.03 -4.58
CA CYS A 81 10.22 23.32 -5.05
C CYS A 81 10.27 23.78 -6.49
N VAL A 82 9.42 23.20 -7.33
CA VAL A 82 9.26 23.54 -8.75
C VAL A 82 7.81 23.91 -8.97
N GLU A 83 7.58 25.04 -9.63
CA GLU A 83 6.25 25.42 -10.07
C GLU A 83 5.77 24.42 -11.13
N GLN A 84 4.52 24.01 -11.05
CA GLN A 84 3.93 23.15 -12.06
C GLN A 84 3.89 23.86 -13.42
N ASP A 85 4.13 23.12 -14.50
CA ASP A 85 4.02 23.65 -15.86
C ASP A 85 2.66 24.33 -16.08
N THR A 86 2.70 25.62 -16.44
CA THR A 86 1.51 26.45 -16.54
C THR A 86 0.55 26.00 -17.63
N ASN A 87 1.05 25.38 -18.72
CA ASN A 87 0.21 24.85 -19.79
C ASN A 87 -0.52 23.62 -19.32
N LEU A 88 0.19 22.72 -18.62
CA LEU A 88 -0.39 21.50 -18.05
C LEU A 88 -1.44 21.86 -16.99
N ALA A 89 -1.15 22.79 -16.09
CA ALA A 89 -2.07 23.28 -15.07
C ALA A 89 -3.32 23.92 -15.69
N ASN A 90 -3.18 24.80 -16.67
CA ASN A 90 -4.30 25.45 -17.36
C ASN A 90 -5.18 24.44 -18.12
N ASN A 91 -4.60 23.41 -18.72
CA ASN A 91 -5.36 22.38 -19.43
C ASN A 91 -6.17 21.50 -18.45
N GLN A 92 -5.65 21.24 -17.25
CA GLN A 92 -6.35 20.51 -16.20
C GLN A 92 -7.44 21.31 -15.50
N LEU A 93 -7.36 22.67 -15.54
CA LEU A 93 -8.38 23.53 -14.93
C LEU A 93 -9.63 23.69 -15.80
N LYS A 94 -9.54 23.49 -17.12
CA LYS A 94 -10.67 23.68 -18.03
C LYS A 94 -11.74 22.59 -17.89
N GLU A 95 -11.34 21.37 -17.64
CA GLU A 95 -12.23 20.22 -17.42
C GLU A 95 -11.48 19.17 -16.58
N ILE A 96 -12.14 18.63 -15.56
CA ILE A 96 -11.57 17.55 -14.77
C ILE A 96 -11.55 16.28 -15.62
N SER A 97 -10.34 15.89 -16.02
CA SER A 97 -10.08 14.72 -16.86
C SER A 97 -8.87 13.96 -16.37
N CYS A 98 -8.71 12.72 -16.83
CA CYS A 98 -7.59 11.87 -16.47
C CYS A 98 -6.24 12.52 -16.83
N GLY A 99 -5.36 12.65 -15.86
CA GLY A 99 -4.04 13.29 -16.03
C GLY A 99 -2.94 12.32 -16.51
N ASP A 100 -3.18 11.00 -16.50
CA ASP A 100 -2.21 9.98 -16.87
C ASP A 100 -2.83 8.84 -17.68
N ASN A 101 -2.00 8.15 -18.47
CA ASN A 101 -2.40 6.87 -19.07
C ASN A 101 -2.14 5.74 -18.07
N GLY A 102 -3.02 4.76 -18.04
CA GLY A 102 -2.77 3.62 -17.18
C GLY A 102 -3.72 2.46 -17.34
N ILE A 103 -3.25 1.30 -16.90
CA ILE A 103 -4.08 0.10 -16.67
C ILE A 103 -4.00 -0.17 -15.17
N PHE A 104 -5.16 -0.19 -14.53
CA PHE A 104 -5.32 -0.32 -13.09
C PHE A 104 -6.08 -1.60 -12.77
N LYS A 105 -5.84 -2.16 -11.61
CA LYS A 105 -6.57 -3.31 -11.13
C LYS A 105 -6.66 -3.31 -9.61
N TYR A 106 -7.71 -3.93 -9.11
CA TYR A 106 -7.81 -4.37 -7.73
C TYR A 106 -8.10 -5.86 -7.72
N ILE A 107 -7.26 -6.61 -7.04
CA ILE A 107 -7.46 -8.04 -6.78
C ILE A 107 -7.90 -8.15 -5.32
N VAL A 108 -9.02 -8.81 -5.08
CA VAL A 108 -9.52 -9.06 -3.73
C VAL A 108 -8.40 -9.74 -2.93
N PRO A 109 -7.99 -9.18 -1.80
CA PRO A 109 -6.91 -9.74 -1.00
C PRO A 109 -7.21 -11.19 -0.61
N SER A 110 -6.19 -12.02 -0.65
CA SER A 110 -6.29 -13.37 -0.09
C SER A 110 -6.28 -13.32 1.44
N VAL A 111 -6.71 -14.42 2.06
CA VAL A 111 -6.67 -14.58 3.52
C VAL A 111 -5.24 -14.37 4.05
N GLU A 112 -4.22 -14.80 3.29
CA GLU A 112 -2.82 -14.64 3.66
C GLU A 112 -2.39 -13.15 3.64
N GLU A 113 -2.84 -12.38 2.65
CA GLU A 113 -2.52 -10.94 2.55
C GLU A 113 -3.17 -10.16 3.70
N GLU A 114 -4.42 -10.46 4.03
CA GLU A 114 -5.14 -9.85 5.16
C GLU A 114 -4.50 -10.25 6.50
N PHE A 115 -4.31 -11.55 6.72
CA PHE A 115 -3.65 -12.08 7.92
C PHE A 115 -2.29 -11.43 8.18
N LEU A 116 -1.41 -11.40 7.17
CA LEU A 116 -0.07 -10.82 7.34
C LEU A 116 -0.13 -9.31 7.61
N THR A 117 -1.09 -8.62 7.01
CA THR A 117 -1.30 -7.18 7.26
C THR A 117 -1.70 -6.95 8.71
N ASP A 118 -2.59 -7.75 9.26
CA ASP A 118 -3.03 -7.64 10.64
C ASP A 118 -1.94 -8.05 11.64
N VAL A 119 -1.13 -9.07 11.30
CA VAL A 119 0.09 -9.41 12.07
C VAL A 119 1.04 -8.21 12.13
N ALA A 120 1.32 -7.60 10.98
CA ALA A 120 2.22 -6.44 10.91
C ALA A 120 1.69 -5.26 11.74
N LYS A 121 0.39 -4.97 11.69
CA LYS A 121 -0.26 -3.92 12.48
C LYS A 121 -0.19 -4.19 13.98
N ALA A 122 -0.51 -5.41 14.39
CA ALA A 122 -0.47 -5.81 15.80
C ALA A 122 0.94 -5.71 16.38
N ILE A 123 1.94 -6.18 15.63
CA ILE A 123 3.35 -6.07 16.06
C ILE A 123 3.77 -4.60 16.12
N TYR A 124 3.49 -3.80 15.08
CA TYR A 124 3.85 -2.38 15.03
C TYR A 124 3.22 -1.58 16.17
N THR A 125 2.01 -1.92 16.58
CA THR A 125 1.34 -1.28 17.74
C THR A 125 2.12 -1.49 19.04
N CYS A 126 2.74 -2.66 19.21
CA CYS A 126 3.50 -3.01 20.42
C CYS A 126 4.97 -2.63 20.31
N VAL A 127 5.56 -2.71 19.11
CA VAL A 127 6.97 -2.47 18.83
C VAL A 127 7.05 -1.57 17.59
N PRO A 128 6.93 -0.22 17.75
CA PRO A 128 6.83 0.71 16.62
C PRO A 128 8.20 1.03 16.01
N THR A 129 8.95 -0.01 15.63
CA THR A 129 10.25 0.05 14.94
C THR A 129 10.13 -0.62 13.57
N ASP A 130 11.18 -0.52 12.73
CA ASP A 130 11.20 -1.10 11.38
C ASP A 130 10.94 -2.61 11.42
N GLY A 131 10.06 -3.08 10.57
CA GLY A 131 9.67 -4.49 10.49
C GLY A 131 9.26 -4.93 9.10
N LYS A 132 9.67 -6.16 8.75
CA LYS A 132 9.37 -6.87 7.51
C LYS A 132 8.79 -8.23 7.83
N TYR A 133 7.69 -8.57 7.18
CA TYR A 133 6.91 -9.78 7.45
C TYR A 133 6.65 -10.52 6.15
N VAL A 134 6.84 -11.83 6.13
CA VAL A 134 6.64 -12.65 4.93
C VAL A 134 5.81 -13.88 5.28
N ILE A 135 4.77 -14.14 4.50
CA ILE A 135 4.02 -15.39 4.53
C ILE A 135 4.20 -16.14 3.21
N THR A 136 4.46 -17.44 3.29
CA THR A 136 4.57 -18.31 2.13
C THR A 136 3.72 -19.54 2.36
N ARG A 137 2.84 -19.87 1.40
CA ARG A 137 2.17 -21.16 1.35
C ARG A 137 3.22 -22.22 0.98
N MET A 138 3.34 -23.27 1.78
CA MET A 138 4.26 -24.37 1.50
C MET A 138 3.48 -25.44 0.72
N GLU A 139 3.89 -25.66 -0.53
CA GLU A 139 3.37 -26.74 -1.35
C GLU A 139 4.27 -27.96 -1.15
N ASN A 140 3.71 -29.08 -0.69
CA ASN A 140 4.43 -30.34 -0.62
C ASN A 140 4.42 -31.01 -2.00
N GLU A 141 5.52 -31.66 -2.39
CA GLU A 141 5.63 -32.38 -3.68
C GLU A 141 4.50 -33.40 -3.90
N GLU A 142 4.03 -34.06 -2.83
CA GLU A 142 2.89 -34.97 -2.87
C GLU A 142 1.59 -34.29 -3.32
N THR A 143 1.33 -33.08 -2.86
CA THR A 143 0.12 -32.32 -3.21
C THR A 143 0.16 -31.81 -4.66
N ILE A 144 1.34 -31.52 -5.19
CA ILE A 144 1.51 -31.15 -6.61
C ILE A 144 1.16 -32.36 -7.49
N ASN A 145 1.62 -33.55 -7.15
CA ASN A 145 1.32 -34.77 -7.88
C ASN A 145 -0.18 -35.11 -7.86
N GLU A 146 -0.85 -35.00 -6.72
CA GLU A 146 -2.30 -35.19 -6.61
C GLU A 146 -3.11 -34.19 -7.46
N LEU A 147 -2.67 -32.94 -7.59
CA LEU A 147 -3.32 -31.94 -8.45
C LEU A 147 -3.14 -32.23 -9.94
N TYR A 148 -2.05 -32.89 -10.33
CA TYR A 148 -1.81 -33.27 -11.74
C TYR A 148 -2.45 -34.62 -12.10
N GLU A 149 -2.55 -35.56 -11.17
CA GLU A 149 -3.15 -36.88 -11.43
C GLU A 149 -4.68 -36.85 -11.46
N ASN A 150 -5.35 -35.88 -10.79
CA ASN A 150 -6.81 -35.75 -10.75
C ASN A 150 -7.44 -35.04 -11.97
N LYS A 151 -6.71 -34.77 -13.04
CA LYS A 151 -7.24 -34.11 -14.25
C LYS A 151 -8.05 -35.01 -15.18
N GLU A 152 -8.21 -36.29 -14.90
CA GLU A 152 -8.88 -37.26 -15.80
C GLU A 152 -10.16 -37.92 -15.27
N SER A 153 -10.85 -37.44 -14.25
CA SER A 153 -12.17 -37.98 -13.92
C SER A 153 -13.23 -36.90 -13.79
N THR A 154 -14.11 -36.91 -14.76
CA THR A 154 -15.41 -36.23 -14.79
C THR A 154 -16.33 -36.74 -13.69
N THR A 155 -17.15 -35.80 -13.17
CA THR A 155 -18.39 -35.98 -12.38
C THR A 155 -18.22 -36.33 -10.91
N GLU A 156 -18.22 -35.28 -10.14
CA GLU A 156 -19.05 -34.97 -8.96
C GLU A 156 -18.47 -33.72 -8.28
N ILE A 157 -19.27 -32.67 -8.16
CA ILE A 157 -18.91 -31.49 -7.39
C ILE A 157 -18.94 -31.91 -5.91
N LYS A 158 -17.88 -32.54 -5.44
CA LYS A 158 -17.54 -32.50 -4.02
C LYS A 158 -17.11 -31.07 -3.75
N VAL A 159 -17.81 -30.39 -2.84
CA VAL A 159 -17.28 -29.20 -2.16
C VAL A 159 -15.91 -29.62 -1.62
N MET A 160 -14.87 -29.30 -2.37
CA MET A 160 -13.50 -29.52 -1.92
C MET A 160 -13.32 -28.59 -0.74
N GLU A 161 -13.20 -29.13 0.47
CA GLU A 161 -12.58 -28.42 1.57
C GLU A 161 -11.28 -27.84 1.02
N GLU A 162 -11.06 -26.51 1.17
CA GLU A 162 -9.84 -25.86 0.68
C GLU A 162 -8.64 -26.66 1.16
N PRO A 163 -7.71 -27.04 0.26
CA PRO A 163 -6.55 -27.83 0.66
C PRO A 163 -5.79 -27.06 1.75
N THR A 164 -5.65 -27.69 2.91
CA THR A 164 -5.04 -27.10 4.09
C THR A 164 -3.52 -27.12 3.97
N TYR A 165 -2.97 -26.22 3.14
CA TYR A 165 -1.52 -26.11 3.01
C TYR A 165 -0.89 -25.52 4.27
N PRO A 166 0.25 -26.05 4.71
CA PRO A 166 1.02 -25.45 5.77
C PRO A 166 1.62 -24.10 5.34
N TYR A 167 1.80 -23.21 6.31
CA TYR A 167 2.39 -21.89 6.08
C TYR A 167 3.77 -21.77 6.72
N SER A 168 4.67 -21.03 6.07
CA SER A 168 5.87 -20.48 6.67
C SER A 168 5.65 -18.99 6.94
N LEU A 169 5.86 -18.55 8.17
CA LEU A 169 5.79 -17.15 8.59
C LEU A 169 7.15 -16.67 9.06
N THR A 170 7.68 -15.62 8.43
CA THR A 170 8.92 -14.97 8.86
C THR A 170 8.59 -13.56 9.35
N ILE A 171 9.06 -13.25 10.56
CA ILE A 171 8.93 -11.95 11.21
C ILE A 171 10.33 -11.41 11.44
N CYS A 172 10.67 -10.29 10.78
CA CYS A 172 11.89 -9.55 11.01
C CYS A 172 11.51 -8.20 11.64
N GLN A 173 11.80 -8.04 12.93
CA GLN A 173 11.51 -6.83 13.69
C GLN A 173 12.80 -6.26 14.27
N SER A 174 13.13 -5.02 13.89
CA SER A 174 14.32 -4.33 14.39
C SER A 174 14.20 -3.97 15.88
N ASN A 175 15.33 -3.85 16.56
CA ASN A 175 15.42 -3.43 17.95
C ASN A 175 14.55 -4.27 18.93
N ALA A 176 14.12 -5.46 18.52
CA ALA A 176 13.34 -6.34 19.36
C ALA A 176 14.26 -7.15 20.29
N THR A 177 14.27 -6.81 21.56
CA THR A 177 15.03 -7.51 22.60
C THR A 177 14.27 -8.70 23.18
N ASP A 178 12.93 -8.69 23.11
CA ASP A 178 12.06 -9.77 23.57
C ASP A 178 11.35 -10.45 22.40
N VAL A 179 11.90 -11.57 21.97
CA VAL A 179 11.36 -12.41 20.88
C VAL A 179 10.04 -13.09 21.28
N GLU A 180 9.79 -13.30 22.57
CA GLU A 180 8.57 -13.94 23.06
C GLU A 180 7.34 -13.03 22.86
N ILE A 181 7.51 -11.72 22.93
CA ILE A 181 6.43 -10.77 22.58
C ILE A 181 6.02 -10.99 21.12
N LEU A 182 6.97 -11.09 20.20
CA LEU A 182 6.71 -11.31 18.79
C LEU A 182 6.04 -12.65 18.50
N ARG A 183 6.25 -13.67 19.34
CA ARG A 183 5.56 -14.94 19.24
C ARG A 183 4.12 -14.88 19.76
N LYS A 184 3.89 -14.17 20.86
CA LYS A 184 2.57 -14.13 21.53
C LYS A 184 1.53 -13.31 20.76
N ILE A 185 1.96 -12.19 20.17
CA ILE A 185 1.07 -11.25 19.46
C ILE A 185 0.40 -11.90 18.24
N PRO A 186 1.15 -12.53 17.28
CA PRO A 186 0.53 -13.07 16.09
C PRO A 186 -0.39 -14.25 16.37
N PHE A 187 -0.06 -15.10 17.34
CA PHE A 187 -0.67 -16.43 17.46
C PHE A 187 -2.01 -16.45 18.17
N LYS A 188 -2.16 -15.80 19.33
CA LYS A 188 -3.41 -15.91 20.08
C LYS A 188 -4.55 -15.08 19.55
N LEU A 189 -4.25 -13.85 19.11
CA LEU A 189 -5.28 -12.92 18.72
C LEU A 189 -5.73 -13.14 17.27
N ILE A 190 -4.77 -13.32 16.37
CA ILE A 190 -5.02 -13.28 14.93
C ILE A 190 -5.44 -14.66 14.41
N CYS A 191 -4.83 -15.74 14.89
CA CYS A 191 -5.27 -17.09 14.51
C CYS A 191 -6.72 -17.35 14.90
N SER A 192 -7.18 -16.83 16.03
CA SER A 192 -8.59 -16.97 16.44
C SER A 192 -9.55 -16.17 15.53
N VAL A 193 -9.15 -14.99 15.06
CA VAL A 193 -9.98 -14.14 14.17
C VAL A 193 -10.12 -14.79 12.78
N TYR A 194 -9.04 -15.37 12.26
CA TYR A 194 -9.02 -15.98 10.93
C TYR A 194 -9.39 -17.48 10.92
N GLY A 195 -9.70 -18.06 12.09
CA GLY A 195 -9.96 -19.49 12.20
C GLY A 195 -8.78 -20.37 11.82
N ILE A 196 -7.55 -19.81 11.78
CA ILE A 196 -6.34 -20.52 11.40
C ILE A 196 -5.83 -21.26 12.65
N SER A 197 -5.73 -22.59 12.57
CA SER A 197 -5.10 -23.38 13.63
C SER A 197 -3.61 -23.02 13.74
N THR A 198 -3.11 -22.86 14.96
CA THR A 198 -1.66 -22.64 15.20
C THR A 198 -0.79 -23.78 14.67
N GLY A 199 -1.34 -24.99 14.55
CA GLY A 199 -0.66 -26.14 13.94
C GLY A 199 -0.46 -26.06 12.42
N ARG A 200 -1.05 -25.07 11.74
CA ARG A 200 -0.83 -24.84 10.30
C ARG A 200 0.48 -24.13 9.98
N PHE A 201 1.16 -23.55 10.97
CA PHE A 201 2.47 -22.94 10.76
C PHE A 201 3.56 -23.99 11.03
N GLU A 202 4.03 -24.64 9.99
CA GLU A 202 5.17 -25.57 10.10
C GLU A 202 6.47 -24.85 10.43
N GLN A 203 6.61 -23.59 9.98
CA GLN A 203 7.79 -22.77 10.20
C GLN A 203 7.42 -21.37 10.66
N LEU A 204 7.73 -21.05 11.90
CA LEU A 204 7.74 -19.69 12.41
C LEU A 204 9.18 -19.24 12.64
N LYS A 205 9.66 -18.29 11.85
CA LYS A 205 11.00 -17.72 11.93
C LYS A 205 10.90 -16.29 12.46
N ILE A 206 11.53 -16.01 13.59
CA ILE A 206 11.58 -14.67 14.18
C ILE A 206 13.03 -14.22 14.23
N ASN A 207 13.34 -13.10 13.57
CA ASN A 207 14.69 -12.57 13.43
C ASN A 207 15.70 -13.69 13.11
N PRO A 208 15.55 -14.42 12.00
CA PRO A 208 16.32 -15.65 11.74
C PRO A 208 17.83 -15.41 11.64
N LEU A 209 18.26 -14.17 11.40
CA LEU A 209 19.67 -13.78 11.40
C LEU A 209 20.12 -13.15 12.73
N GLY A 210 19.25 -13.21 13.77
CA GLY A 210 19.52 -12.63 15.08
C GLY A 210 19.04 -11.18 15.23
N PHE A 211 19.48 -10.53 16.31
CA PHE A 211 19.17 -9.13 16.58
C PHE A 211 19.74 -8.21 15.50
N TRP A 212 18.96 -7.21 15.09
CA TRP A 212 19.38 -6.21 14.12
C TRP A 212 18.81 -4.83 14.46
N THR A 213 19.50 -3.79 14.01
CA THR A 213 19.05 -2.41 14.07
C THR A 213 18.50 -2.00 12.70
N GLY A 214 17.30 -1.43 12.67
CA GLY A 214 16.67 -0.96 11.44
C GLY A 214 16.55 0.56 11.40
N GLY A 215 15.79 1.05 10.42
CA GLY A 215 15.50 2.46 10.26
C GLY A 215 16.51 3.22 9.39
N LEU A 216 16.37 4.54 9.37
CA LEU A 216 17.03 5.43 8.42
C LEU A 216 18.57 5.52 8.57
N ASN A 217 19.12 5.08 9.69
CA ASN A 217 20.58 5.06 9.91
C ASN A 217 21.25 3.79 9.34
N VAL A 218 20.45 2.82 8.87
CA VAL A 218 20.92 1.53 8.36
C VAL A 218 20.50 1.31 6.92
N ASP A 219 19.33 1.85 6.52
CA ASP A 219 18.77 1.67 5.19
C ASP A 219 18.22 3.01 4.66
N THR A 220 18.15 3.14 3.34
CA THR A 220 17.63 4.32 2.65
C THR A 220 16.23 4.06 2.15
N GLY A 221 15.30 4.98 2.46
CA GLY A 221 13.92 4.95 1.99
C GLY A 221 13.70 5.85 0.78
N ALA A 222 12.87 5.38 -0.13
CA ALA A 222 12.40 6.17 -1.27
C ALA A 222 10.91 5.93 -1.51
N THR A 223 10.22 6.97 -2.03
CA THR A 223 8.80 6.92 -2.37
C THR A 223 8.49 5.76 -3.33
N ASN A 224 7.33 5.13 -3.11
CA ASN A 224 6.75 4.10 -3.99
C ASN A 224 7.59 2.82 -4.19
N ARG A 225 8.58 2.53 -3.32
CA ARG A 225 9.38 1.30 -3.41
C ARG A 225 8.72 0.07 -2.77
N LYS A 226 7.62 0.23 -2.04
CA LYS A 226 6.91 -0.87 -1.35
C LYS A 226 5.48 -1.07 -1.85
N LEU A 227 5.24 -0.84 -3.14
CA LEU A 227 3.91 -1.02 -3.74
C LEU A 227 3.37 -2.45 -3.59
N GLY A 228 4.24 -3.48 -3.61
CA GLY A 228 3.81 -4.86 -3.32
C GLY A 228 3.24 -5.02 -1.92
N SER A 229 3.83 -4.37 -0.92
CA SER A 229 3.29 -4.33 0.45
C SER A 229 1.98 -3.54 0.53
N ASP A 230 1.85 -2.46 -0.23
CA ASP A 230 0.69 -1.55 -0.19
C ASP A 230 -0.51 -2.07 -0.97
N MET A 231 -0.29 -2.79 -2.05
CA MET A 231 -1.31 -3.18 -3.03
C MET A 231 -1.42 -4.71 -3.22
N GLY A 232 -0.48 -5.50 -2.70
CA GLY A 232 -0.45 -6.95 -2.91
C GLY A 232 -0.45 -7.31 -4.40
N ARG A 233 -1.34 -8.22 -4.79
CA ARG A 233 -1.54 -8.63 -6.19
C ARG A 233 -2.16 -7.54 -7.08
N SER A 234 -2.59 -6.43 -6.48
CA SER A 234 -3.17 -5.28 -7.19
C SER A 234 -2.13 -4.30 -7.74
N VAL A 235 -0.83 -4.56 -7.60
CA VAL A 235 0.23 -3.68 -8.11
C VAL A 235 0.05 -3.43 -9.60
N THR A 236 0.05 -2.14 -9.95
CA THR A 236 0.01 -1.61 -11.33
C THR A 236 1.23 -0.72 -11.58
N GLY A 237 1.40 -0.24 -12.79
CA GLY A 237 2.42 0.79 -13.07
C GLY A 237 2.07 2.09 -12.34
N GLY A 238 3.01 2.91 -12.01
CA GLY A 238 2.82 4.19 -11.33
C GLY A 238 2.75 4.10 -9.81
N GLY A 239 3.09 5.21 -9.15
CA GLY A 239 3.19 5.30 -7.70
C GLY A 239 1.89 5.70 -7.03
N LEU A 240 1.59 5.08 -5.90
CA LEU A 240 0.38 5.32 -5.11
C LEU A 240 0.50 6.54 -4.17
N HIS A 241 1.72 6.96 -3.84
CA HIS A 241 2.02 7.98 -2.83
C HIS A 241 2.67 9.22 -3.41
N GLY A 242 2.55 10.35 -2.68
CA GLY A 242 3.18 11.61 -3.04
C GLY A 242 2.47 12.41 -4.14
N LYS A 243 1.22 12.07 -4.48
CA LYS A 243 0.46 12.71 -5.56
C LYS A 243 -0.95 13.08 -5.10
N ASP A 244 -1.51 14.14 -5.70
CA ASP A 244 -2.91 14.53 -5.50
C ASP A 244 -3.89 13.60 -6.25
N CYS A 245 -5.19 13.69 -5.93
CA CYS A 245 -6.23 12.84 -6.53
C CYS A 245 -6.55 13.16 -8.00
N SER A 246 -5.95 14.18 -8.62
CA SER A 246 -6.07 14.38 -10.08
C SER A 246 -5.19 13.39 -10.87
N LYS A 247 -4.28 12.67 -10.20
CA LYS A 247 -3.46 11.64 -10.80
C LYS A 247 -4.17 10.28 -10.74
N ALA A 248 -4.27 9.61 -11.88
CA ALA A 248 -4.94 8.32 -12.00
C ALA A 248 -4.30 7.23 -11.13
N ASP A 249 -2.98 7.30 -10.95
CA ASP A 249 -2.23 6.40 -10.07
C ASP A 249 -2.80 6.34 -8.65
N VAL A 250 -3.32 7.45 -8.14
CA VAL A 250 -3.97 7.52 -6.83
C VAL A 250 -5.46 7.24 -6.96
N SER A 251 -6.16 8.07 -7.77
CA SER A 251 -7.62 8.07 -7.77
C SER A 251 -8.23 6.81 -8.37
N VAL A 252 -7.71 6.32 -9.51
CA VAL A 252 -8.28 5.13 -10.17
C VAL A 252 -7.93 3.85 -9.40
N ASN A 253 -6.72 3.74 -8.82
CA ASN A 253 -6.38 2.61 -7.95
C ASN A 253 -7.30 2.54 -6.72
N ILE A 254 -7.54 3.66 -6.04
CA ILE A 254 -8.46 3.71 -4.90
C ILE A 254 -9.88 3.37 -5.34
N PHE A 255 -10.33 3.89 -6.48
CA PHE A 255 -11.69 3.62 -6.97
C PHE A 255 -11.88 2.15 -7.38
N CYS A 256 -10.88 1.51 -8.01
CA CYS A 256 -10.88 0.06 -8.24
C CYS A 256 -11.05 -0.72 -6.93
N MET A 257 -10.33 -0.33 -5.87
CA MET A 257 -10.47 -0.93 -4.55
C MET A 257 -11.88 -0.74 -3.97
N LEU A 258 -12.46 0.47 -4.07
CA LEU A 258 -13.80 0.75 -3.57
C LEU A 258 -14.86 -0.09 -4.28
N LEU A 259 -14.77 -0.21 -5.62
CA LEU A 259 -15.63 -1.09 -6.39
C LEU A 259 -15.42 -2.56 -6.01
N GLY A 260 -14.16 -3.00 -5.91
CA GLY A 260 -13.83 -4.37 -5.54
C GLY A 260 -14.36 -4.77 -4.16
N LYS A 261 -14.24 -3.89 -3.17
CA LYS A 261 -14.84 -4.09 -1.84
C LYS A 261 -16.37 -4.11 -1.88
N LYS A 262 -16.99 -3.21 -2.65
CA LYS A 262 -18.46 -3.14 -2.79
C LYS A 262 -19.05 -4.40 -3.41
N TYR A 263 -18.40 -4.95 -4.42
CA TYR A 263 -18.93 -6.10 -5.19
C TYR A 263 -18.28 -7.43 -4.78
N HIS A 264 -17.27 -7.43 -3.91
CA HIS A 264 -16.45 -8.59 -3.54
C HIS A 264 -15.86 -9.30 -4.76
N LYS A 265 -15.35 -8.52 -5.74
CA LYS A 265 -14.84 -9.00 -7.02
C LYS A 265 -13.56 -8.29 -7.42
N ASN A 266 -12.76 -8.95 -8.23
CA ASN A 266 -11.61 -8.32 -8.86
C ASN A 266 -12.09 -7.25 -9.85
N VAL A 267 -11.38 -6.12 -9.91
CA VAL A 267 -11.73 -4.98 -10.78
C VAL A 267 -10.54 -4.60 -11.61
N SER A 268 -10.75 -4.32 -12.90
CA SER A 268 -9.76 -3.69 -13.77
C SER A 268 -10.31 -2.41 -14.37
N ALA A 269 -9.41 -1.48 -14.67
CA ALA A 269 -9.73 -0.23 -15.35
C ALA A 269 -8.61 0.17 -16.30
N SER A 270 -8.96 0.94 -17.34
CA SER A 270 -7.99 1.58 -18.21
C SER A 270 -8.43 3.01 -18.50
N CYS A 271 -7.48 3.92 -18.55
CA CYS A 271 -7.72 5.30 -18.93
C CYS A 271 -6.56 5.87 -19.73
N SER A 272 -6.86 6.92 -20.48
CA SER A 272 -5.90 7.73 -21.22
C SER A 272 -5.96 9.17 -20.78
N ILE A 273 -4.86 9.90 -20.98
CA ILE A 273 -4.82 11.35 -20.73
C ILE A 273 -5.97 12.02 -21.46
N GLY A 274 -6.75 12.82 -20.74
CA GLY A 274 -7.88 13.58 -21.27
C GLY A 274 -9.22 12.83 -21.20
N ASP A 275 -9.24 11.57 -20.78
CA ASP A 275 -10.50 10.84 -20.60
C ASP A 275 -11.35 11.51 -19.51
N LYS A 276 -12.60 11.83 -19.83
CA LYS A 276 -13.58 12.37 -18.90
C LYS A 276 -14.29 11.27 -18.10
N HIS A 277 -14.26 10.04 -18.61
CA HIS A 277 -14.83 8.84 -17.99
C HIS A 277 -13.81 7.72 -18.04
N VAL A 278 -13.78 6.91 -17.00
CA VAL A 278 -12.97 5.71 -16.92
C VAL A 278 -13.88 4.50 -16.99
N ASN A 279 -13.48 3.50 -17.77
CA ASN A 279 -14.19 2.26 -17.92
C ASN A 279 -13.61 1.19 -17.02
N PHE A 280 -14.45 0.50 -16.28
CA PHE A 280 -14.12 -0.56 -15.35
C PHE A 280 -14.76 -1.87 -15.79
N LEU A 281 -14.09 -2.99 -15.51
CA LEU A 281 -14.64 -4.34 -15.60
C LEU A 281 -14.62 -4.96 -14.20
N ILE A 282 -15.80 -5.13 -13.59
CA ILE A 282 -15.97 -5.75 -12.28
C ILE A 282 -16.13 -7.26 -12.50
N GLY A 283 -15.26 -8.07 -11.83
CA GLY A 283 -15.15 -9.50 -12.12
C GLY A 283 -14.48 -9.77 -13.46
N PHE A 284 -13.41 -9.04 -13.81
CA PHE A 284 -12.77 -9.13 -15.12
C PHE A 284 -12.18 -10.53 -15.43
N ASP A 285 -11.97 -11.33 -14.42
CA ASP A 285 -11.47 -12.71 -14.46
C ASP A 285 -12.60 -13.76 -14.39
N GLU A 286 -13.86 -13.31 -14.35
CA GLU A 286 -15.05 -14.16 -14.35
C GLU A 286 -15.63 -14.34 -15.77
N LYS A 287 -16.50 -15.33 -15.94
CA LYS A 287 -17.16 -15.62 -17.23
C LYS A 287 -18.03 -14.45 -17.74
N ASN A 288 -18.65 -13.70 -16.82
CA ASN A 288 -19.56 -12.60 -17.14
C ASN A 288 -19.17 -11.35 -16.34
N PRO A 289 -18.13 -10.60 -16.75
CA PRO A 289 -17.74 -9.37 -16.08
C PRO A 289 -18.81 -8.29 -16.27
N ILE A 290 -18.95 -7.43 -15.26
CA ILE A 290 -19.92 -6.33 -15.26
C ILE A 290 -19.19 -5.07 -15.75
N PRO A 291 -19.55 -4.50 -16.90
CA PRO A 291 -19.02 -3.22 -17.34
C PRO A 291 -19.60 -2.09 -16.48
N TYR A 292 -18.74 -1.15 -16.09
CA TYR A 292 -19.11 0.03 -15.32
C TYR A 292 -18.32 1.23 -15.85
N SER A 293 -18.93 2.39 -15.91
CA SER A 293 -18.25 3.63 -16.33
C SER A 293 -18.55 4.75 -15.36
N GLU A 294 -17.56 5.55 -15.01
CA GLU A 294 -17.71 6.67 -14.08
C GLU A 294 -16.95 7.90 -14.57
N SER A 295 -17.47 9.09 -14.26
CA SER A 295 -16.78 10.34 -14.56
C SER A 295 -15.48 10.46 -13.74
N TYR A 296 -14.45 11.02 -14.35
CA TYR A 296 -13.18 11.18 -13.67
C TYR A 296 -13.30 12.11 -12.44
N GLU A 297 -14.17 13.08 -12.49
CA GLU A 297 -14.49 13.96 -11.36
C GLU A 297 -15.04 13.19 -10.15
N SER A 298 -16.03 12.30 -10.39
CA SER A 298 -16.59 11.44 -9.35
C SER A 298 -15.54 10.50 -8.77
N ILE A 299 -14.66 9.95 -9.62
CA ILE A 299 -13.57 9.06 -9.20
C ILE A 299 -12.58 9.81 -8.29
N ALA A 300 -12.11 10.99 -8.72
CA ALA A 300 -11.19 11.81 -7.94
C ALA A 300 -11.80 12.23 -6.60
N LYS A 301 -13.10 12.60 -6.60
CA LYS A 301 -13.83 12.93 -5.38
C LYS A 301 -13.94 11.73 -4.44
N ALA A 302 -14.35 10.57 -4.94
CA ALA A 302 -14.48 9.37 -4.12
C ALA A 302 -13.14 8.92 -3.53
N ALA A 303 -12.03 9.08 -4.29
CA ALA A 303 -10.70 8.82 -3.79
C ALA A 303 -10.31 9.78 -2.66
N LEU A 304 -10.56 11.08 -2.81
CA LEU A 304 -10.30 12.07 -1.78
C LEU A 304 -11.15 11.85 -0.53
N ASP A 305 -12.44 11.52 -0.70
CA ASP A 305 -13.33 11.18 0.41
C ASP A 305 -12.80 9.95 1.19
N TYR A 306 -12.27 8.95 0.48
CA TYR A 306 -11.64 7.78 1.12
C TYR A 306 -10.34 8.16 1.86
N ILE A 307 -9.47 8.97 1.23
CA ILE A 307 -8.24 9.48 1.87
C ILE A 307 -8.59 10.22 3.17
N ASN A 308 -9.58 11.11 3.13
CA ASN A 308 -10.04 11.85 4.32
C ASN A 308 -10.63 10.89 5.40
N TYR A 309 -11.37 9.88 4.98
CA TYR A 309 -11.91 8.86 5.89
C TYR A 309 -10.79 8.11 6.64
N VAL A 310 -9.67 7.82 6.00
CA VAL A 310 -8.54 7.13 6.65
C VAL A 310 -7.61 8.07 7.42
N GLY A 311 -7.83 9.39 7.36
CA GLY A 311 -7.09 10.39 8.13
C GLY A 311 -6.02 11.16 7.36
N GLY A 312 -6.12 11.24 6.03
CA GLY A 312 -5.23 11.99 5.16
C GLY A 312 -4.23 11.11 4.38
N PHE A 313 -3.46 11.75 3.50
CA PHE A 313 -2.48 11.07 2.66
C PHE A 313 -1.33 10.46 3.47
N GLU A 314 -0.87 11.13 4.54
CA GLU A 314 0.13 10.53 5.44
C GLU A 314 -0.38 9.21 6.05
N LYS A 315 -1.61 9.21 6.56
CA LYS A 315 -2.22 8.01 7.14
C LYS A 315 -2.52 6.94 6.10
N PHE A 316 -2.91 7.33 4.91
CA PHE A 316 -3.06 6.40 3.80
C PHE A 316 -1.73 5.72 3.46
N ALA A 317 -0.62 6.47 3.46
CA ALA A 317 0.70 5.94 3.16
C ALA A 317 1.22 4.92 4.19
N GLU A 318 0.69 4.86 5.41
CA GLU A 318 1.11 3.84 6.39
C GLU A 318 0.90 2.41 5.90
N TRP A 319 -0.21 2.13 5.21
CA TRP A 319 -0.62 0.77 4.86
C TRP A 319 -1.09 0.60 3.41
N GLY A 320 -1.18 1.67 2.63
CA GLY A 320 -1.67 1.67 1.25
C GLY A 320 -3.12 1.20 1.13
N LEU A 321 -3.40 0.39 0.11
CA LEU A 321 -4.73 -0.21 -0.14
C LEU A 321 -5.00 -1.43 0.76
N LEU A 322 -3.95 -2.14 1.19
CA LEU A 322 -4.04 -3.30 2.08
C LEU A 322 -3.88 -2.85 3.54
N ARG A 323 -4.98 -2.38 4.12
CA ARG A 323 -4.99 -1.82 5.47
C ARG A 323 -5.38 -2.82 6.55
N GLY A 324 -5.81 -4.02 6.20
CA GLY A 324 -6.38 -4.99 7.13
C GLY A 324 -7.69 -4.52 7.77
N ASP A 325 -8.37 -5.40 8.49
CA ASP A 325 -9.67 -5.12 9.13
C ASP A 325 -9.56 -4.83 10.64
N LEU A 326 -8.41 -5.07 11.25
CA LEU A 326 -8.17 -4.66 12.64
C LEU A 326 -8.15 -3.13 12.75
N LYS A 327 -9.18 -2.61 13.44
CA LYS A 327 -9.32 -1.18 13.77
C LYS A 327 -8.39 -0.77 14.89
#